data_0199b017275f96a91e0abbb0532d788f
#
_entry.id   0199b017275f96a91e0abbb0532d788f
#
_cell.length_a   1.000
_cell.length_b   1.000
_cell.length_c   1.000
_cell.angle_alpha   90.00
_cell.angle_beta   90.00
_cell.angle_gamma   90.00
#
_symmetry.space_group_name_H-M   'P 1'
#
loop_
_entity.id
_entity.type
_entity.pdbx_description
1 polymer ?
#
loop_
_entity_poly.entity_id
_entity_poly.type
_entity_poly.pdbx_seq_one_letter_code
_entity_poly.pdbx_strand_id
1 'polypeptide(L)'
;MFQLSTFYKSKPWQNLLRKIKSDRLNSDGNIVCEYCGKPIIKKFDCIGHHKIALTPQNVNDVNISLNSDNIALVHHRCHNQIHSKFFNTNDRKVYIVYGPPLSGKTSYVVSVANAGDLILDIDNIWQAISGLERYKKTCCPKRQCLCRS
;
A
#
# COMPACT_ATOMS: atom_id res chain seq x y z
N MET A 1 27.63 9.81 -15.36
CA MET A 1 26.39 9.20 -15.89
C MET A 1 25.64 8.60 -14.72
N PHE A 2 24.36 8.95 -14.52
CA PHE A 2 23.58 8.42 -13.43
C PHE A 2 22.98 7.05 -13.78
N GLN A 3 22.98 6.14 -12.80
CA GLN A 3 22.13 4.94 -12.84
C GLN A 3 20.85 5.23 -12.05
N LEU A 4 19.71 4.73 -12.51
CA LEU A 4 18.42 4.96 -11.86
C LEU A 4 18.44 4.52 -10.38
N SER A 5 19.11 3.42 -10.07
CA SER A 5 19.25 2.88 -8.70
C SER A 5 20.03 3.79 -7.75
N THR A 6 20.96 4.61 -8.26
CA THR A 6 21.82 5.49 -7.46
C THR A 6 21.45 6.97 -7.56
N PHE A 7 20.58 7.32 -8.51
CA PHE A 7 20.21 8.72 -8.78
C PHE A 7 19.70 9.44 -7.53
N TYR A 8 18.76 8.84 -6.81
CA TYR A 8 18.15 9.44 -5.61
C TYR A 8 19.10 9.59 -4.42
N LYS A 9 20.26 8.93 -4.46
CA LYS A 9 21.34 9.07 -3.47
C LYS A 9 22.39 10.10 -3.90
N SER A 10 22.31 10.60 -5.13
CA SER A 10 23.30 11.54 -5.69
C SER A 10 23.23 12.91 -5.03
N LYS A 11 24.39 13.57 -4.91
CA LYS A 11 24.49 14.94 -4.37
C LYS A 11 23.65 15.96 -5.16
N PRO A 12 23.66 15.97 -6.52
CA PRO A 12 22.84 16.89 -7.31
C PRO A 12 21.35 16.78 -6.98
N TRP A 13 20.80 15.56 -6.89
CA TRP A 13 19.41 15.34 -6.51
C TRP A 13 19.08 15.84 -5.11
N GLN A 14 19.91 15.52 -4.12
CA GLN A 14 19.70 15.95 -2.75
C GLN A 14 19.75 17.48 -2.58
N ASN A 15 20.67 18.13 -3.29
CA ASN A 15 20.78 19.58 -3.27
C ASN A 15 19.56 20.24 -3.93
N LEU A 16 19.13 19.74 -5.08
CA LEU A 16 17.93 20.21 -5.76
C LEU A 16 16.69 20.03 -4.87
N LEU A 17 16.50 18.86 -4.27
CA LEU A 17 15.36 18.60 -3.41
C LEU A 17 15.35 19.52 -2.17
N ARG A 18 16.52 19.80 -1.60
CA ARG A 18 16.64 20.73 -0.46
C ARG A 18 16.24 22.15 -0.89
N LYS A 19 16.71 22.61 -2.06
CA LYS A 19 16.35 23.90 -2.62
C LYS A 19 14.84 24.00 -2.86
N ILE A 20 14.24 23.03 -3.55
CA ILE A 20 12.80 23.01 -3.81
C ILE A 20 11.98 23.04 -2.51
N LYS A 21 12.41 22.31 -1.49
CA LYS A 21 11.75 22.33 -0.17
C LYS A 21 11.83 23.70 0.51
N SER A 22 12.93 24.43 0.32
CA SER A 22 13.07 25.79 0.83
C SER A 22 12.22 26.79 0.07
N ASP A 23 12.20 26.67 -1.27
CA ASP A 23 11.52 27.61 -2.16
C ASP A 23 9.97 27.47 -2.12
N ARG A 24 9.46 26.29 -1.72
CA ARG A 24 8.02 26.00 -1.65
C ARG A 24 7.45 26.00 -0.23
N LEU A 25 8.07 26.72 0.69
CA LEU A 25 7.49 26.99 2.00
C LEU A 25 6.38 28.04 1.84
N ASN A 26 5.23 27.80 2.47
CA ASN A 26 4.17 28.77 2.58
C ASN A 26 4.48 29.83 3.67
N SER A 27 3.58 30.83 3.85
CA SER A 27 3.70 31.86 4.90
C SER A 27 3.84 31.29 6.31
N ASP A 28 3.30 30.11 6.55
CA ASP A 28 3.32 29.41 7.86
C ASP A 28 4.56 28.54 8.05
N GLY A 29 5.51 28.56 7.08
CA GLY A 29 6.72 27.74 7.10
C GLY A 29 6.49 26.25 6.83
N ASN A 30 5.33 25.89 6.28
CA ASN A 30 4.99 24.51 5.92
C ASN A 30 5.02 24.30 4.41
N ILE A 31 5.32 23.06 3.99
CA ILE A 31 5.20 22.64 2.59
C ILE A 31 3.79 22.05 2.40
N VAL A 32 3.11 22.43 1.32
CA VAL A 32 1.81 21.87 0.97
C VAL A 32 2.00 20.71 0.01
N CYS A 33 1.34 19.58 0.30
CA CYS A 33 1.36 18.41 -0.57
C CYS A 33 0.59 18.68 -1.87
N GLU A 34 1.26 18.60 -3.01
CA GLU A 34 0.65 18.86 -4.32
C GLU A 34 -0.41 17.82 -4.73
N TYR A 35 -0.46 16.66 -4.05
CA TYR A 35 -1.45 15.62 -4.34
C TYR A 35 -2.75 15.79 -3.55
N CYS A 36 -2.67 16.02 -2.24
CA CYS A 36 -3.87 16.08 -1.38
C CYS A 36 -4.19 17.49 -0.82
N GLY A 37 -3.36 18.50 -1.12
CA GLY A 37 -3.55 19.88 -0.68
C GLY A 37 -3.33 20.13 0.82
N LYS A 38 -2.92 19.11 1.60
CA LYS A 38 -2.70 19.24 3.05
C LYS A 38 -1.26 19.61 3.37
N PRO A 39 -0.99 20.35 4.46
CA PRO A 39 0.37 20.68 4.87
C PRO A 39 1.16 19.44 5.30
N ILE A 40 2.44 19.40 4.94
CA ILE A 40 3.39 18.37 5.32
C ILE A 40 4.13 18.84 6.58
N ILE A 41 3.69 18.39 7.75
CA ILE A 41 4.20 18.83 9.04
C ILE A 41 5.57 18.19 9.34
N LYS A 42 5.73 16.92 8.99
CA LYS A 42 6.94 16.17 9.32
C LYS A 42 7.92 16.22 8.15
N LYS A 43 9.13 16.74 8.38
CA LYS A 43 10.17 16.89 7.32
C LYS A 43 10.51 15.57 6.61
N PHE A 44 10.48 14.44 7.33
CA PHE A 44 10.77 13.12 6.76
C PHE A 44 9.61 12.56 5.91
N ASP A 45 8.39 13.08 6.09
CA ASP A 45 7.22 12.68 5.31
C ASP A 45 7.14 13.40 3.94
N CYS A 46 8.02 14.39 3.71
CA CYS A 46 8.07 15.15 2.47
C CYS A 46 8.96 14.49 1.43
N ILE A 47 8.36 13.90 0.39
CA ILE A 47 9.04 13.23 -0.72
C ILE A 47 8.93 14.06 -2.00
N GLY A 48 10.05 14.13 -2.74
CA GLY A 48 10.05 14.66 -4.11
C GLY A 48 9.66 13.58 -5.10
N HIS A 49 8.54 13.77 -5.75
CA HIS A 49 8.00 12.86 -6.76
C HIS A 49 8.21 13.44 -8.16
N HIS A 50 8.77 12.68 -9.10
CA HIS A 50 8.87 13.09 -10.49
C HIS A 50 7.52 12.90 -11.19
N LYS A 51 6.95 13.98 -11.73
CA LYS A 51 5.70 13.96 -12.53
C LYS A 51 5.88 13.11 -13.79
N ILE A 52 7.01 13.31 -14.48
CA ILE A 52 7.48 12.44 -15.56
C ILE A 52 8.41 11.43 -14.93
N ALA A 53 8.01 10.16 -14.90
CA ALA A 53 8.75 9.09 -14.25
C ALA A 53 10.16 8.94 -14.84
N LEU A 54 11.15 8.75 -13.98
CA LEU A 54 12.51 8.46 -14.41
C LEU A 54 12.63 7.03 -14.91
N THR A 55 13.31 6.89 -16.04
CA THR A 55 13.67 5.62 -16.67
C THR A 55 15.18 5.57 -16.88
N PRO A 56 15.77 4.40 -17.15
CA PRO A 56 17.20 4.33 -17.50
C PRO A 56 17.60 5.18 -18.71
N GLN A 57 16.64 5.48 -19.60
CA GLN A 57 16.87 6.27 -20.80
C GLN A 57 16.90 7.77 -20.51
N ASN A 58 16.04 8.28 -19.59
CA ASN A 58 15.88 9.70 -19.33
C ASN A 58 16.53 10.21 -18.03
N VAL A 59 17.08 9.32 -17.20
CA VAL A 59 17.69 9.70 -15.91
C VAL A 59 18.88 10.65 -16.05
N ASN A 60 19.54 10.64 -17.20
CA ASN A 60 20.66 11.51 -17.51
C ASN A 60 20.25 12.82 -18.22
N ASP A 61 18.98 12.96 -18.58
CA ASP A 61 18.44 14.21 -19.08
C ASP A 61 18.16 15.16 -17.91
N VAL A 62 18.98 16.21 -17.80
CA VAL A 62 18.88 17.20 -16.72
C VAL A 62 17.54 17.94 -16.75
N ASN A 63 16.96 18.14 -17.94
CA ASN A 63 15.66 18.80 -18.10
C ASN A 63 14.50 17.96 -17.55
N ILE A 64 14.70 16.68 -17.36
CA ILE A 64 13.70 15.77 -16.77
C ILE A 64 14.09 15.43 -15.32
N SER A 65 15.33 14.99 -15.11
CA SER A 65 15.76 14.42 -13.83
C SER A 65 16.05 15.45 -12.76
N LEU A 66 16.55 16.64 -13.14
CA LEU A 66 16.92 17.72 -12.22
C LEU A 66 16.11 19.00 -12.47
N ASN A 67 14.95 18.90 -13.08
CA ASN A 67 14.04 20.01 -13.29
C ASN A 67 13.07 20.17 -12.11
N SER A 68 13.09 21.37 -11.49
CA SER A 68 12.20 21.70 -10.37
C SER A 68 10.71 21.59 -10.72
N ASP A 69 10.33 21.89 -11.96
CA ASP A 69 8.92 21.89 -12.40
C ASP A 69 8.39 20.47 -12.59
N ASN A 70 9.32 19.53 -12.86
CA ASN A 70 8.99 18.10 -12.93
C ASN A 70 8.91 17.42 -11.55
N ILE A 71 9.19 18.13 -10.46
CA ILE A 71 9.21 17.58 -9.12
C ILE A 71 8.03 18.11 -8.32
N ALA A 72 7.15 17.21 -7.85
CA ALA A 72 6.08 17.51 -6.91
C ALA A 72 6.50 17.12 -5.48
N LEU A 73 6.20 17.98 -4.50
CA LEU A 73 6.38 17.65 -3.08
C LEU A 73 5.12 17.00 -2.55
N VAL A 74 5.23 15.77 -2.07
CA VAL A 74 4.08 14.97 -1.63
C VAL A 74 4.39 14.25 -0.31
N HIS A 75 3.34 13.90 0.46
CA HIS A 75 3.48 13.00 1.60
C HIS A 75 3.95 11.62 1.14
N HIS A 76 4.66 10.89 1.99
CA HIS A 76 5.05 9.51 1.74
C HIS A 76 3.84 8.63 1.37
N ARG A 77 2.72 8.78 2.11
CA ARG A 77 1.46 8.07 1.82
C ARG A 77 0.91 8.41 0.43
N CYS A 78 0.90 9.70 0.07
CA CYS A 78 0.42 10.15 -1.24
C CYS A 78 1.32 9.66 -2.37
N HIS A 79 2.64 9.65 -2.17
CA HIS A 79 3.61 9.09 -3.11
C HIS A 79 3.33 7.60 -3.38
N ASN A 80 3.07 6.82 -2.32
CA ASN A 80 2.69 5.42 -2.46
C ASN A 80 1.36 5.25 -3.22
N GLN A 81 0.40 6.14 -3.02
CA GLN A 81 -0.86 6.14 -3.77
C GLN A 81 -0.66 6.44 -5.26
N ILE A 82 0.21 7.39 -5.61
CA ILE A 82 0.53 7.72 -6.99
C ILE A 82 1.17 6.51 -7.71
N HIS A 83 2.07 5.81 -7.04
CA HIS A 83 2.78 4.65 -7.61
C HIS A 83 2.00 3.35 -7.52
N SER A 84 1.02 3.25 -6.63
CA SER A 84 0.27 2.03 -6.47
C SER A 84 -0.78 1.90 -7.58
N LYS A 85 -0.44 1.21 -8.65
CA LYS A 85 -1.42 0.69 -9.62
C LYS A 85 -2.48 -0.20 -8.95
N PHE A 86 -2.27 -0.55 -7.68
CA PHE A 86 -3.12 -1.44 -6.87
C PHE A 86 -4.13 -0.70 -5.98
N PHE A 87 -4.07 0.64 -5.87
CA PHE A 87 -4.99 1.42 -5.03
C PHE A 87 -5.99 2.26 -5.82
N ASN A 88 -6.52 1.74 -6.90
CA ASN A 88 -7.86 2.17 -7.31
C ASN A 88 -8.83 1.60 -6.29
N THR A 89 -8.97 2.31 -5.15
CA THR A 89 -9.87 1.91 -4.05
C THR A 89 -11.33 1.97 -4.44
N ASN A 90 -11.66 2.56 -5.59
CA ASN A 90 -13.05 2.73 -6.03
C ASN A 90 -13.71 1.46 -6.55
N ASP A 91 -12.93 0.42 -6.92
CA ASP A 91 -13.48 -0.83 -7.48
C ASP A 91 -13.23 -2.07 -6.61
N ARG A 92 -12.56 -1.92 -5.47
CA ARG A 92 -12.31 -3.08 -4.60
C ARG A 92 -13.47 -3.26 -3.64
N LYS A 93 -14.24 -4.29 -3.85
CA LYS A 93 -15.30 -4.71 -2.95
C LYS A 93 -14.77 -5.84 -2.06
N VAL A 94 -14.97 -5.70 -0.75
CA VAL A 94 -14.70 -6.77 0.22
C VAL A 94 -16.04 -7.33 0.65
N TYR A 95 -16.23 -8.63 0.43
CA TYR A 95 -17.42 -9.34 0.87
C TYR A 95 -17.06 -10.22 2.05
N ILE A 96 -17.83 -10.13 3.11
CA ILE A 96 -17.72 -11.01 4.27
C ILE A 96 -18.93 -11.92 4.28
N VAL A 97 -18.68 -13.22 4.06
CA VAL A 97 -19.73 -14.25 4.07
C VAL A 97 -19.63 -15.03 5.39
N TYR A 98 -20.69 -14.96 6.18
CA TYR A 98 -20.77 -15.63 7.48
C TYR A 98 -22.06 -16.44 7.59
N GLY A 99 -22.09 -17.41 8.52
CA GLY A 99 -23.24 -18.27 8.76
C GLY A 99 -22.84 -19.58 9.45
N PRO A 100 -23.81 -20.40 9.86
CA PRO A 100 -23.54 -21.65 10.55
C PRO A 100 -22.73 -22.65 9.72
N PRO A 101 -22.08 -23.65 10.35
CA PRO A 101 -21.42 -24.71 9.61
C PRO A 101 -22.39 -25.40 8.63
N LEU A 102 -21.86 -25.85 7.49
CA LEU A 102 -22.61 -26.54 6.43
C LEU A 102 -23.70 -25.70 5.73
N SER A 103 -23.77 -24.39 5.93
CA SER A 103 -24.76 -23.51 5.28
C SER A 103 -24.46 -23.17 3.82
N GLY A 104 -23.47 -23.79 3.19
CA GLY A 104 -23.12 -23.57 1.79
C GLY A 104 -22.31 -22.31 1.50
N LYS A 105 -21.69 -21.67 2.50
CA LYS A 105 -20.89 -20.44 2.33
C LYS A 105 -19.82 -20.57 1.25
N THR A 106 -19.02 -21.62 1.32
CA THR A 106 -17.93 -21.85 0.36
C THR A 106 -18.48 -22.04 -1.06
N SER A 107 -19.57 -22.80 -1.21
CA SER A 107 -20.24 -23.01 -2.50
C SER A 107 -20.76 -21.69 -3.08
N TYR A 108 -21.36 -20.85 -2.24
CA TYR A 108 -21.81 -19.52 -2.65
C TYR A 108 -20.63 -18.64 -3.09
N VAL A 109 -19.56 -18.55 -2.31
CA VAL A 109 -18.38 -17.73 -2.65
C VAL A 109 -17.78 -18.18 -3.98
N VAL A 110 -17.62 -19.48 -4.20
CA VAL A 110 -17.10 -20.02 -5.46
C VAL A 110 -18.02 -19.70 -6.64
N SER A 111 -19.34 -19.66 -6.44
CA SER A 111 -20.32 -19.38 -7.51
C SER A 111 -20.32 -17.91 -7.95
N VAL A 112 -19.91 -16.97 -7.07
CA VAL A 112 -19.93 -15.51 -7.35
C VAL A 112 -18.54 -14.92 -7.61
N ALA A 113 -17.47 -15.65 -7.30
CA ALA A 113 -16.11 -15.20 -7.47
C ALA A 113 -15.70 -15.14 -8.95
N ASN A 114 -14.96 -14.11 -9.33
CA ASN A 114 -14.41 -13.94 -10.65
C ASN A 114 -12.93 -14.37 -10.69
N ALA A 115 -12.41 -14.58 -11.89
CA ALA A 115 -10.99 -14.83 -12.08
C ALA A 115 -10.15 -13.65 -11.56
N GLY A 116 -9.28 -13.91 -10.60
CA GLY A 116 -8.43 -12.90 -9.95
C GLY A 116 -8.92 -12.41 -8.59
N ASP A 117 -10.10 -12.82 -8.13
CA ASP A 117 -10.56 -12.52 -6.79
C ASP A 117 -9.78 -13.34 -5.75
N LEU A 118 -9.43 -12.70 -4.64
CA LEU A 118 -8.78 -13.36 -3.51
C LEU A 118 -9.84 -13.91 -2.56
N ILE A 119 -9.91 -15.24 -2.44
CA ILE A 119 -10.80 -15.93 -1.51
C ILE A 119 -9.99 -16.32 -0.27
N LEU A 120 -10.38 -15.80 0.89
CA LEU A 120 -9.80 -16.14 2.18
C LEU A 120 -10.81 -16.97 2.99
N ASP A 121 -10.50 -18.24 3.19
CA ASP A 121 -11.26 -19.14 4.07
C ASP A 121 -10.51 -19.26 5.42
N ILE A 122 -11.14 -18.77 6.50
CA ILE A 122 -10.54 -18.73 7.84
C ILE A 122 -10.22 -20.16 8.32
N ASP A 123 -11.05 -21.14 7.98
CA ASP A 123 -10.80 -22.53 8.39
C ASP A 123 -9.55 -23.10 7.72
N ASN A 124 -9.31 -22.76 6.45
CA ASN A 124 -8.11 -23.19 5.73
C ASN A 124 -6.86 -22.47 6.28
N ILE A 125 -6.99 -21.18 6.64
CA ILE A 125 -5.90 -20.42 7.28
C ILE A 125 -5.58 -21.04 8.64
N TRP A 126 -6.60 -21.34 9.44
CA TRP A 126 -6.42 -21.98 10.75
C TRP A 126 -5.72 -23.33 10.62
N GLN A 127 -6.14 -24.16 9.67
CA GLN A 127 -5.51 -25.46 9.41
C GLN A 127 -4.03 -25.30 9.01
N ALA A 128 -3.72 -24.34 8.15
CA ALA A 128 -2.34 -24.08 7.72
C ALA A 128 -1.44 -23.63 8.87
N ILE A 129 -1.96 -22.84 9.82
CA ILE A 129 -1.20 -22.32 10.96
C ILE A 129 -1.10 -23.36 12.08
N SER A 130 -2.19 -24.07 12.39
CA SER A 130 -2.25 -24.99 13.52
C SER A 130 -1.73 -26.39 13.21
N GLY A 131 -1.64 -26.76 11.92
CA GLY A 131 -1.35 -28.13 11.48
C GLY A 131 -2.44 -29.15 11.82
N LEU A 132 -3.61 -28.69 12.32
CA LEU A 132 -4.73 -29.56 12.70
C LEU A 132 -5.71 -29.70 11.54
N GLU A 133 -6.16 -30.92 11.26
CA GLU A 133 -7.23 -31.17 10.30
C GLU A 133 -8.57 -30.58 10.75
N ARG A 134 -9.32 -29.99 9.80
CA ARG A 134 -10.59 -29.27 10.01
C ARG A 134 -11.64 -30.01 10.87
N TYR A 135 -11.58 -31.34 10.95
CA TYR A 135 -12.56 -32.19 11.60
C TYR A 135 -12.01 -33.10 12.69
N LYS A 136 -10.72 -33.03 13.01
CA LYS A 136 -10.28 -33.66 14.24
C LYS A 136 -10.84 -32.85 15.40
N LYS A 137 -12.07 -33.17 15.83
CA LYS A 137 -12.53 -32.83 17.16
C LYS A 137 -11.46 -33.37 18.10
N THR A 138 -10.60 -32.48 18.61
CA THR A 138 -9.91 -32.75 19.84
C THR A 138 -11.02 -32.96 20.85
N CYS A 139 -11.39 -34.21 21.10
CA CYS A 139 -12.14 -34.54 22.29
C CYS A 139 -11.39 -33.91 23.43
N CYS A 140 -12.00 -32.91 24.04
CA CYS A 140 -11.53 -32.31 25.26
C CYS A 140 -11.10 -33.44 26.19
N PRO A 141 -9.84 -33.52 26.66
CA PRO A 141 -9.50 -34.49 27.68
C PRO A 141 -10.44 -34.24 28.84
N LYS A 142 -11.21 -35.23 29.18
CA LYS A 142 -12.22 -35.28 30.23
C LYS A 142 -11.92 -34.31 31.38
N ARG A 143 -12.61 -33.19 31.41
CA ARG A 143 -13.06 -32.43 32.60
C ARG A 143 -13.74 -31.16 32.09
N GLN A 144 -15.06 -31.11 32.38
CA GLN A 144 -15.98 -29.96 32.17
C GLN A 144 -16.55 -29.76 30.76
N CYS A 145 -17.23 -30.77 30.19
CA CYS A 145 -18.35 -30.49 29.32
C CYS A 145 -19.61 -30.37 30.20
N LEU A 146 -19.96 -29.15 30.56
CA LEU A 146 -21.31 -28.81 31.02
C LEU A 146 -22.21 -28.73 29.77
N CYS A 147 -22.70 -29.88 29.30
CA CYS A 147 -23.89 -29.92 28.48
C CYS A 147 -25.07 -29.67 29.41
N ARG A 148 -25.59 -28.46 29.43
CA ARG A 148 -26.95 -28.22 29.92
C ARG A 148 -27.91 -28.63 28.82
N SER A 149 -28.70 -29.64 29.08
CA SER A 149 -29.94 -30.05 28.42
C SER A 149 -30.92 -28.88 28.25
#